data_e876f90c62e2551e1d19d64da333db53
#
_entry.id   e876f90c62e2551e1d19d64da333db53
#
_cell.length_a   1.000
_cell.length_b   1.000
_cell.length_c   1.000
_cell.angle_alpha   90.00
_cell.angle_beta   90.00
_cell.angle_gamma   90.00
#
_symmetry.space_group_name_H-M   'P 1'
#
loop_
_entity.id
_entity.type
_entity.pdbx_description
1 polymer ?
#
loop_
_entity_poly.entity_id
_entity_poly.type
_entity_poly.pdbx_seq_one_letter_code
_entity_poly.pdbx_strand_id
1 'polypeptide(L)'
;LRRVTEENVDLNRNFVDHDQPHPKNPEYTKLHPVILPEDWEDKTVAASKEKLERYATKHSLYKLQSILTGGQYAHPDGIFFGGTEPTGAQLRFRQIVEEHVVGAEHVLFLDWHTGLGAYGAGELLGMTRPGSPHGDRASKWFINGLATPAEGQSLSAPLSGTIGSGLRRRLADTDTDITSLTVEFGTYSVRDVLMALIADNWLHAKGEVDSDLGRAIKAQVRKALYPDEDDWKELVWVRGRQILRRGMIGLGGH
;
A
#
# COMPACT_ATOMS: atom_id res chain seq x y z
N LEU A 1 2.63 -11.21 7.69
CA LEU A 1 1.69 -10.80 6.62
C LEU A 1 1.84 -9.35 6.18
N ARG A 2 2.41 -8.46 6.99
CA ARG A 2 2.84 -7.14 6.48
C ARG A 2 4.02 -7.33 5.52
N ARG A 3 4.12 -6.49 4.48
CA ARG A 3 5.23 -6.48 3.51
C ARG A 3 6.44 -5.70 4.02
N VAL A 4 6.97 -6.05 5.16
CA VAL A 4 8.11 -5.38 5.80
C VAL A 4 9.32 -6.29 5.88
N THR A 5 10.52 -5.69 5.94
CA THR A 5 11.75 -6.39 6.29
C THR A 5 11.80 -6.72 7.77
N GLU A 6 12.86 -7.42 8.20
CA GLU A 6 13.14 -7.69 9.61
C GLU A 6 13.33 -6.39 10.42
N GLU A 7 13.83 -5.34 9.78
CA GLU A 7 14.00 -4.00 10.35
C GLU A 7 12.71 -3.14 10.24
N ASN A 8 11.56 -3.74 9.97
CA ASN A 8 10.25 -3.09 9.84
C ASN A 8 10.13 -2.12 8.66
N VAL A 9 11.00 -2.18 7.66
CA VAL A 9 10.89 -1.31 6.47
C VAL A 9 9.78 -1.80 5.56
N ASP A 10 8.77 -0.95 5.31
CA ASP A 10 7.69 -1.23 4.34
C ASP A 10 8.25 -1.14 2.92
N LEU A 11 8.25 -2.28 2.20
CA LEU A 11 8.81 -2.39 0.86
C LEU A 11 8.11 -1.48 -0.16
N ASN A 12 6.86 -1.10 0.06
CA ASN A 12 6.11 -0.17 -0.79
C ASN A 12 6.10 1.28 -0.26
N ARG A 13 7.08 1.63 0.59
CA ARG A 13 7.44 2.98 1.03
C ARG A 13 8.93 3.26 0.84
N ASN A 14 9.72 2.22 0.52
CA ASN A 14 11.17 2.32 0.41
C ASN A 14 11.65 2.86 -0.96
N PHE A 15 10.78 2.93 -1.98
CA PHE A 15 11.15 3.40 -3.33
C PHE A 15 11.18 4.94 -3.42
N VAL A 16 11.80 5.61 -2.47
CA VAL A 16 12.18 7.03 -2.53
C VAL A 16 13.58 7.19 -3.12
N ASP A 17 13.98 8.41 -3.40
CA ASP A 17 15.37 8.75 -3.65
C ASP A 17 16.06 8.96 -2.29
N HIS A 18 16.89 7.98 -1.90
CA HIS A 18 17.59 8.01 -0.60
C HIS A 18 18.78 8.99 -0.56
N ASP A 19 19.20 9.54 -1.70
CA ASP A 19 20.21 10.60 -1.78
C ASP A 19 19.60 12.00 -1.54
N GLN A 20 18.26 12.07 -1.43
CA GLN A 20 17.52 13.29 -1.14
C GLN A 20 16.90 13.24 0.27
N PRO A 21 16.59 14.40 0.86
CA PRO A 21 15.85 14.45 2.13
C PRO A 21 14.54 13.69 2.04
N HIS A 22 14.32 12.75 2.98
CA HIS A 22 13.11 11.96 3.01
C HIS A 22 11.85 12.80 3.24
N PRO A 23 10.68 12.39 2.70
CA PRO A 23 9.41 13.05 2.95
C PRO A 23 9.11 13.14 4.45
N LYS A 24 8.67 14.31 4.91
CA LYS A 24 8.32 14.54 6.31
C LYS A 24 6.84 14.27 6.57
N ASN A 25 6.53 13.60 7.67
CA ASN A 25 5.17 13.36 8.14
C ASN A 25 5.03 13.74 9.63
N PRO A 26 5.00 15.05 9.95
CA PRO A 26 5.00 15.50 11.35
C PRO A 26 3.70 15.15 12.08
N GLU A 27 2.58 14.96 11.38
CA GLU A 27 1.34 14.52 12.00
C GLU A 27 1.41 13.05 12.42
N TYR A 28 2.13 12.21 11.67
CA TYR A 28 2.43 10.83 12.10
C TYR A 28 3.20 10.81 13.42
N THR A 29 4.24 11.64 13.56
CA THR A 29 5.02 11.75 14.79
C THR A 29 4.13 12.05 16.01
N LYS A 30 3.11 12.89 15.87
CA LYS A 30 2.13 13.17 16.95
C LYS A 30 1.24 11.97 17.28
N LEU A 31 0.92 11.14 16.30
CA LEU A 31 0.09 9.95 16.47
C LEU A 31 0.90 8.70 16.86
N HIS A 32 2.22 8.71 16.66
CA HIS A 32 3.08 7.56 16.91
C HIS A 32 2.89 6.94 18.31
N PRO A 33 2.85 7.70 19.43
CA PRO A 33 2.60 7.12 20.77
C PRO A 33 1.20 6.53 20.94
N VAL A 34 0.26 6.87 20.07
CA VAL A 34 -1.11 6.33 20.08
C VAL A 34 -1.19 5.02 19.31
N ILE A 35 -0.45 4.90 18.20
CA ILE A 35 -0.43 3.69 17.36
C ILE A 35 0.61 2.67 17.81
N LEU A 36 1.56 3.06 18.64
CA LEU A 36 2.53 2.17 19.28
C LEU A 36 2.52 2.40 20.81
N PRO A 37 1.45 2.00 21.51
CA PRO A 37 1.36 2.16 22.96
C PRO A 37 2.39 1.30 23.70
N GLU A 38 2.60 1.56 25.01
CA GLU A 38 3.59 0.86 25.83
C GLU A 38 3.24 -0.62 26.04
N ASP A 39 1.96 -0.94 26.19
CA ASP A 39 1.45 -2.29 26.36
C ASP A 39 0.24 -2.55 25.46
N TRP A 40 -0.25 -3.80 25.43
CA TRP A 40 -1.43 -4.22 24.66
C TRP A 40 -2.55 -4.70 25.58
N GLU A 41 -2.68 -4.09 26.77
CA GLU A 41 -3.81 -4.35 27.66
C GLU A 41 -5.10 -3.75 27.08
N ASP A 42 -6.24 -4.38 27.37
CA ASP A 42 -7.55 -3.96 26.85
C ASP A 42 -7.84 -2.47 27.11
N LYS A 43 -7.46 -1.97 28.28
CA LYS A 43 -7.62 -0.56 28.66
C LYS A 43 -6.77 0.37 27.79
N THR A 44 -5.52 0.00 27.55
CA THR A 44 -4.58 0.78 26.73
C THR A 44 -5.01 0.78 25.26
N VAL A 45 -5.39 -0.39 24.74
CA VAL A 45 -5.93 -0.53 23.37
C VAL A 45 -7.21 0.28 23.20
N ALA A 46 -8.15 0.22 24.17
CA ALA A 46 -9.38 1.00 24.12
C ALA A 46 -9.10 2.51 24.12
N ALA A 47 -8.18 2.99 24.95
CA ALA A 47 -7.78 4.41 24.97
C ALA A 47 -7.13 4.85 23.66
N SER A 48 -6.30 4.01 23.04
CA SER A 48 -5.71 4.29 21.72
C SER A 48 -6.77 4.37 20.64
N LYS A 49 -7.70 3.42 20.58
CA LYS A 49 -8.85 3.44 19.68
C LYS A 49 -9.66 4.71 19.81
N GLU A 50 -10.02 5.09 21.03
CA GLU A 50 -10.79 6.31 21.30
C GLU A 50 -10.07 7.58 20.83
N LYS A 51 -8.74 7.67 21.01
CA LYS A 51 -7.95 8.80 20.52
C LYS A 51 -7.94 8.86 18.99
N LEU A 52 -7.79 7.73 18.30
CA LEU A 52 -7.83 7.66 16.83
C LEU A 52 -9.23 8.00 16.30
N GLU A 53 -10.29 7.55 16.97
CA GLU A 53 -11.67 7.88 16.60
C GLU A 53 -11.98 9.36 16.79
N ARG A 54 -11.55 9.97 17.90
CA ARG A 54 -11.65 11.42 18.10
C ARG A 54 -10.89 12.19 17.02
N TYR A 55 -9.71 11.71 16.64
CA TYR A 55 -8.96 12.33 15.55
C TYR A 55 -9.71 12.23 14.23
N ALA A 56 -10.25 11.06 13.89
CA ALA A 56 -11.02 10.83 12.68
C ALA A 56 -12.32 11.64 12.66
N THR A 57 -13.01 11.80 13.79
CA THR A 57 -14.21 12.63 13.91
C THR A 57 -13.89 14.12 13.68
N LYS A 58 -12.76 14.60 14.21
CA LYS A 58 -12.34 16.00 14.10
C LYS A 58 -11.79 16.35 12.70
N HIS A 59 -11.08 15.43 12.04
CA HIS A 59 -10.31 15.71 10.84
C HIS A 59 -10.68 14.86 9.61
N SER A 60 -11.58 13.91 9.74
CA SER A 60 -12.03 12.84 8.84
C SER A 60 -11.19 11.56 8.94
N LEU A 61 -11.87 10.42 8.64
CA LEU A 61 -11.22 9.12 8.55
C LEU A 61 -10.18 9.08 7.42
N TYR A 62 -10.49 9.72 6.29
CA TYR A 62 -9.55 9.84 5.17
C TYR A 62 -8.25 10.55 5.56
N LYS A 63 -8.34 11.64 6.35
CA LYS A 63 -7.14 12.35 6.83
C LYS A 63 -6.32 11.48 7.77
N LEU A 64 -6.96 10.77 8.71
CA LEU A 64 -6.26 9.82 9.59
C LEU A 64 -5.57 8.72 8.79
N GLN A 65 -6.28 8.09 7.86
CA GLN A 65 -5.73 7.08 6.96
C GLN A 65 -4.54 7.64 6.18
N SER A 66 -4.67 8.83 5.56
CA SER A 66 -3.60 9.47 4.80
C SER A 66 -2.33 9.67 5.61
N ILE A 67 -2.46 10.10 6.87
CA ILE A 67 -1.32 10.28 7.78
C ILE A 67 -0.66 8.93 8.09
N LEU A 68 -1.46 7.92 8.45
CA LEU A 68 -0.93 6.63 8.87
C LEU A 68 -0.31 5.87 7.69
N THR A 69 -1.01 5.83 6.53
CA THR A 69 -0.57 5.01 5.38
C THR A 69 0.33 5.74 4.40
N GLY A 70 0.46 7.05 4.46
CA GLY A 70 1.22 7.88 3.52
C GLY A 70 2.71 7.58 3.44
N GLY A 71 3.23 6.88 4.45
CA GLY A 71 4.66 6.62 4.65
C GLY A 71 5.28 7.61 5.64
N GLN A 72 6.31 7.14 6.35
CA GLN A 72 7.10 7.95 7.28
C GLN A 72 8.53 7.40 7.36
N TYR A 73 9.47 8.25 7.75
CA TYR A 73 10.91 7.95 7.72
C TYR A 73 11.59 8.36 9.04
N ALA A 74 10.80 8.64 10.09
CA ALA A 74 11.29 9.14 11.36
C ALA A 74 11.20 8.11 12.51
N HIS A 75 10.33 7.12 12.38
CA HIS A 75 10.01 6.14 13.43
C HIS A 75 10.22 4.72 12.92
N PRO A 76 11.44 4.12 13.11
CA PRO A 76 11.73 2.77 12.63
C PRO A 76 10.82 1.68 13.23
N ASP A 77 10.31 1.91 14.42
CA ASP A 77 9.37 1.03 15.14
C ASP A 77 7.89 1.25 14.76
N GLY A 78 7.61 2.23 13.91
CA GLY A 78 6.24 2.59 13.51
C GLY A 78 5.77 1.87 12.24
N ILE A 79 4.45 1.84 12.01
CA ILE A 79 3.88 1.31 10.77
C ILE A 79 4.25 2.17 9.56
N PHE A 80 4.34 1.55 8.39
CA PHE A 80 4.67 2.20 7.12
C PHE A 80 5.99 2.97 7.13
N PHE A 81 6.97 2.50 7.90
CA PHE A 81 8.33 3.04 7.88
C PHE A 81 8.99 2.77 6.52
N GLY A 82 9.46 3.80 5.85
CA GLY A 82 10.04 3.71 4.51
C GLY A 82 11.54 3.38 4.48
N GLY A 83 12.17 3.24 5.64
CA GLY A 83 13.62 3.02 5.73
C GLY A 83 14.43 4.30 5.56
N THR A 84 15.73 4.21 5.84
CA THR A 84 16.70 5.31 5.66
C THR A 84 17.63 5.06 4.48
N GLU A 85 17.62 3.85 3.93
CA GLU A 85 18.44 3.40 2.81
C GLU A 85 17.68 2.38 1.95
N PRO A 86 18.14 2.07 0.72
CA PRO A 86 17.56 1.04 -0.12
C PRO A 86 17.63 -0.34 0.54
N THR A 87 16.50 -1.03 0.65
CA THR A 87 16.49 -2.43 1.11
C THR A 87 17.05 -3.38 0.06
N GLY A 88 17.51 -4.56 0.49
CA GLY A 88 17.94 -5.63 -0.42
C GLY A 88 16.85 -6.01 -1.45
N ALA A 89 15.57 -5.98 -1.05
CA ALA A 89 14.44 -6.21 -1.96
C ALA A 89 14.32 -5.11 -3.03
N GLN A 90 14.50 -3.83 -2.65
CA GLN A 90 14.49 -2.72 -3.61
C GLN A 90 15.66 -2.83 -4.60
N LEU A 91 16.87 -3.14 -4.10
CA LEU A 91 18.06 -3.31 -4.95
C LEU A 91 17.86 -4.48 -5.95
N ARG A 92 17.32 -5.60 -5.48
CA ARG A 92 17.00 -6.75 -6.34
C ARG A 92 15.94 -6.40 -7.39
N PHE A 93 14.90 -5.68 -7.00
CA PHE A 93 13.88 -5.23 -7.95
C PHE A 93 14.48 -4.31 -9.02
N ARG A 94 15.35 -3.35 -8.63
CA ARG A 94 16.07 -2.51 -9.60
C ARG A 94 16.89 -3.33 -10.59
N GLN A 95 17.61 -4.34 -10.11
CA GLN A 95 18.38 -5.24 -10.97
C GLN A 95 17.47 -5.96 -12.00
N ILE A 96 16.34 -6.50 -11.57
CA ILE A 96 15.36 -7.15 -12.46
C ILE A 96 14.86 -6.17 -13.53
N VAL A 97 14.58 -4.92 -13.14
CA VAL A 97 14.13 -3.88 -14.09
C VAL A 97 15.22 -3.58 -15.12
N GLU A 98 16.48 -3.45 -14.70
CA GLU A 98 17.61 -3.23 -15.62
C GLU A 98 17.79 -4.37 -16.61
N GLU A 99 17.72 -5.61 -16.12
CA GLU A 99 18.04 -6.78 -16.92
C GLU A 99 16.89 -7.20 -17.86
N HIS A 100 15.63 -6.90 -17.50
CA HIS A 100 14.47 -7.50 -18.18
C HIS A 100 13.40 -6.49 -18.63
N VAL A 101 13.43 -5.26 -18.17
CA VAL A 101 12.37 -4.27 -18.46
C VAL A 101 12.90 -3.10 -19.30
N VAL A 102 14.10 -2.61 -19.01
CA VAL A 102 14.73 -1.54 -19.78
C VAL A 102 14.93 -2.00 -21.22
N GLY A 103 14.48 -1.19 -22.19
CA GLY A 103 14.52 -1.51 -23.63
C GLY A 103 13.28 -2.25 -24.16
N ALA A 104 12.34 -2.62 -23.32
CA ALA A 104 11.03 -3.05 -23.79
C ALA A 104 10.27 -1.85 -24.37
N GLU A 105 9.59 -2.04 -25.50
CA GLU A 105 8.81 -0.97 -26.13
C GLU A 105 7.64 -0.53 -25.23
N HIS A 106 6.85 -1.50 -24.73
CA HIS A 106 5.73 -1.26 -23.85
C HIS A 106 5.73 -2.20 -22.64
N VAL A 107 5.47 -1.66 -21.46
CA VAL A 107 5.38 -2.41 -20.20
C VAL A 107 4.05 -2.12 -19.49
N LEU A 108 3.35 -3.17 -19.10
CA LEU A 108 2.25 -3.07 -18.13
C LEU A 108 2.73 -3.59 -16.78
N PHE A 109 2.76 -2.73 -15.78
CA PHE A 109 3.06 -3.08 -14.40
C PHE A 109 1.79 -3.05 -13.56
N LEU A 110 1.43 -4.19 -12.96
CA LEU A 110 0.27 -4.36 -12.08
C LEU A 110 0.76 -4.74 -10.67
N ASP A 111 0.56 -3.83 -9.71
CA ASP A 111 0.89 -4.03 -8.29
C ASP A 111 -0.38 -4.48 -7.54
N TRP A 112 -0.41 -5.75 -7.11
CA TRP A 112 -1.59 -6.39 -6.53
C TRP A 112 -1.63 -6.25 -5.02
N HIS A 113 -2.70 -5.66 -4.50
CA HIS A 113 -2.90 -5.40 -3.08
C HIS A 113 -4.25 -5.91 -2.58
N THR A 114 -4.32 -6.11 -1.27
CA THR A 114 -5.56 -6.39 -0.55
C THR A 114 -5.65 -5.52 0.69
N GLY A 115 -6.87 -5.10 1.05
CA GLY A 115 -7.13 -4.35 2.29
C GLY A 115 -8.19 -3.29 2.12
N LEU A 116 -7.97 -2.33 1.24
CA LEU A 116 -8.84 -1.16 1.11
C LEU A 116 -9.83 -1.30 -0.04
N GLY A 117 -10.99 -0.64 0.09
CA GLY A 117 -12.02 -0.64 -0.94
C GLY A 117 -13.21 -1.52 -0.60
N ALA A 118 -14.14 -1.64 -1.57
CA ALA A 118 -15.29 -2.53 -1.44
C ALA A 118 -14.84 -4.00 -1.52
N TYR A 119 -15.46 -4.85 -0.71
CA TYR A 119 -15.16 -6.28 -0.59
C TYR A 119 -15.06 -6.98 -1.95
N GLY A 120 -13.90 -7.54 -2.26
CA GLY A 120 -13.60 -8.26 -3.50
C GLY A 120 -13.64 -7.45 -4.81
N ALA A 121 -13.87 -6.12 -4.75
CA ALA A 121 -14.17 -5.32 -5.94
C ALA A 121 -12.99 -5.17 -6.93
N GLY A 122 -11.74 -5.15 -6.46
CA GLY A 122 -10.56 -4.95 -7.30
C GLY A 122 -10.53 -3.57 -7.96
N GLU A 123 -10.32 -2.52 -7.15
CA GLU A 123 -10.19 -1.14 -7.61
C GLU A 123 -8.87 -0.96 -8.37
N LEU A 124 -8.92 -0.32 -9.54
CA LEU A 124 -7.74 0.04 -10.31
C LEU A 124 -7.34 1.48 -10.00
N LEU A 125 -6.17 1.64 -9.38
CA LEU A 125 -5.65 2.93 -8.98
C LEU A 125 -4.61 3.40 -10.00
N GLY A 126 -4.96 4.43 -10.77
CA GLY A 126 -4.05 5.14 -11.66
C GLY A 126 -3.19 6.12 -10.84
N MET A 127 -1.87 5.88 -10.81
CA MET A 127 -0.92 6.76 -10.13
C MET A 127 -0.39 7.88 -11.04
N THR A 128 -0.90 7.98 -12.26
CA THR A 128 -0.56 9.00 -13.26
C THR A 128 -1.69 10.01 -13.38
N ARG A 129 -1.33 11.26 -13.69
CA ARG A 129 -2.33 12.32 -13.88
C ARG A 129 -3.18 12.01 -15.12
N PRO A 130 -4.52 12.22 -15.06
CA PRO A 130 -5.36 12.25 -16.25
C PRO A 130 -4.81 13.25 -17.27
N GLY A 131 -4.90 12.91 -18.56
CA GLY A 131 -4.32 13.73 -19.64
C GLY A 131 -2.83 13.52 -19.86
N SER A 132 -2.16 12.64 -19.11
CA SER A 132 -0.83 12.15 -19.46
C SER A 132 -0.96 10.96 -20.42
N PRO A 133 0.03 10.74 -21.34
CA PRO A 133 -0.03 9.61 -22.28
C PRO A 133 -0.28 8.26 -21.59
N HIS A 134 0.34 8.04 -20.43
CA HIS A 134 0.17 6.82 -19.64
C HIS A 134 -1.21 6.73 -18.98
N GLY A 135 -1.74 7.85 -18.46
CA GLY A 135 -3.08 7.92 -17.86
C GLY A 135 -4.18 7.69 -18.89
N ASP A 136 -4.04 8.30 -20.06
CA ASP A 136 -5.00 8.17 -21.16
C ASP A 136 -4.99 6.74 -21.72
N ARG A 137 -3.83 6.12 -21.84
CA ARG A 137 -3.69 4.71 -22.24
C ARG A 137 -4.32 3.78 -21.22
N ALA A 138 -4.04 3.95 -19.94
CA ALA A 138 -4.65 3.17 -18.88
C ALA A 138 -6.19 3.31 -18.89
N SER A 139 -6.72 4.52 -19.07
CA SER A 139 -8.16 4.78 -19.20
C SER A 139 -8.77 4.08 -20.41
N LYS A 140 -8.05 4.03 -21.53
CA LYS A 140 -8.46 3.35 -22.75
C LYS A 140 -8.49 1.82 -22.57
N TRP A 141 -7.49 1.25 -21.89
CA TRP A 141 -7.41 -0.21 -21.67
C TRP A 141 -8.42 -0.68 -20.62
N PHE A 142 -8.65 0.12 -19.58
CA PHE A 142 -9.49 -0.24 -18.44
C PHE A 142 -10.74 0.66 -18.36
N ILE A 143 -11.48 0.74 -19.44
CA ILE A 143 -12.71 1.56 -19.58
C ILE A 143 -13.60 1.44 -18.33
N ASN A 144 -13.98 2.58 -17.74
CA ASN A 144 -14.85 2.70 -16.55
C ASN A 144 -14.30 2.05 -15.26
N GLY A 145 -13.00 1.88 -15.12
CA GLY A 145 -12.44 1.18 -13.97
C GLY A 145 -11.27 1.84 -13.25
N LEU A 146 -10.82 3.02 -13.71
CA LEU A 146 -9.71 3.73 -13.06
C LEU A 146 -10.23 4.71 -12.01
N ALA A 147 -9.65 4.64 -10.81
CA ALA A 147 -9.79 5.65 -9.78
C ALA A 147 -8.46 6.39 -9.59
N THR A 148 -8.52 7.69 -9.42
CA THR A 148 -7.34 8.52 -9.19
C THR A 148 -7.36 9.03 -7.75
N PRO A 149 -6.47 8.55 -6.86
CA PRO A 149 -6.44 8.96 -5.45
C PRO A 149 -6.29 10.48 -5.27
N ALA A 150 -5.53 11.14 -6.16
CA ALA A 150 -5.31 12.58 -6.12
C ALA A 150 -6.58 13.41 -6.38
N GLU A 151 -7.60 12.83 -7.02
CA GLU A 151 -8.90 13.47 -7.31
C GLU A 151 -9.99 13.10 -6.31
N GLY A 152 -9.65 12.39 -5.23
CA GLY A 152 -10.62 11.94 -4.23
C GLY A 152 -11.58 10.86 -4.72
N GLN A 153 -11.30 10.24 -5.86
CA GLN A 153 -12.12 9.18 -6.46
C GLN A 153 -11.84 7.81 -5.84
N SER A 154 -10.81 7.70 -5.00
CA SER A 154 -10.41 6.46 -4.34
C SER A 154 -10.42 6.60 -2.83
N LEU A 155 -10.64 5.49 -2.13
CA LEU A 155 -10.42 5.36 -0.68
C LEU A 155 -8.93 5.35 -0.31
N SER A 156 -8.03 5.19 -1.28
CA SER A 156 -6.59 5.21 -1.06
C SER A 156 -6.05 6.64 -1.00
N ALA A 157 -5.21 6.91 -0.01
CA ALA A 157 -4.54 8.20 0.14
C ALA A 157 -3.30 8.32 -0.78
N PRO A 158 -2.82 9.54 -1.11
CA PRO A 158 -1.54 9.73 -1.77
C PRO A 158 -0.40 9.11 -0.96
N LEU A 159 0.46 8.34 -1.62
CA LEU A 159 1.54 7.57 -0.99
C LEU A 159 2.91 8.03 -1.48
N SER A 160 3.92 7.98 -0.60
CA SER A 160 5.31 8.19 -0.94
C SER A 160 6.07 6.86 -1.04
N GLY A 161 7.05 6.78 -1.94
CA GLY A 161 7.97 5.65 -2.03
C GLY A 161 7.35 4.33 -2.47
N THR A 162 6.31 4.37 -3.31
CA THR A 162 5.71 3.15 -3.85
C THR A 162 6.59 2.52 -4.94
N ILE A 163 6.51 1.20 -5.10
CA ILE A 163 7.24 0.45 -6.12
C ILE A 163 6.92 0.97 -7.53
N GLY A 164 5.66 1.27 -7.82
CA GLY A 164 5.26 1.84 -9.10
C GLY A 164 5.85 3.23 -9.35
N SER A 165 6.01 4.09 -8.31
CA SER A 165 6.67 5.39 -8.45
C SER A 165 8.18 5.23 -8.68
N GLY A 166 8.82 4.27 -8.01
CA GLY A 166 10.22 3.93 -8.22
C GLY A 166 10.50 3.41 -9.62
N LEU A 167 9.64 2.52 -10.12
CA LEU A 167 9.73 1.98 -11.47
C LEU A 167 9.58 3.09 -12.53
N ARG A 168 8.56 3.94 -12.44
CA ARG A 168 8.39 5.07 -13.37
C ARG A 168 9.58 6.02 -13.36
N ARG A 169 10.10 6.35 -12.17
CA ARG A 169 11.29 7.20 -12.06
C ARG A 169 12.52 6.57 -12.73
N ARG A 170 12.70 5.24 -12.57
CA ARG A 170 13.83 4.54 -13.20
C ARG A 170 13.72 4.50 -14.72
N LEU A 171 12.52 4.41 -15.25
CA LEU A 171 12.28 4.33 -16.70
C LEU A 171 12.11 5.70 -17.37
N ALA A 172 12.08 6.81 -16.60
CA ALA A 172 11.80 8.15 -17.14
C ALA A 172 12.81 8.62 -18.20
N ASP A 173 14.06 8.19 -18.09
CA ASP A 173 15.16 8.54 -19.00
C ASP A 173 15.48 7.41 -20.01
N THR A 174 14.52 6.50 -20.24
CA THR A 174 14.64 5.40 -21.21
C THR A 174 13.53 5.49 -22.25
N ASP A 175 13.70 4.76 -23.37
CA ASP A 175 12.66 4.65 -24.41
C ASP A 175 11.52 3.68 -24.01
N THR A 176 11.59 3.06 -22.83
CA THR A 176 10.58 2.12 -22.34
C THR A 176 9.32 2.84 -21.90
N ASP A 177 8.22 2.58 -22.60
CA ASP A 177 6.91 3.14 -22.28
C ASP A 177 6.18 2.26 -21.26
N ILE A 178 5.76 2.84 -20.14
CA ILE A 178 5.16 2.11 -19.02
C ILE A 178 3.74 2.54 -18.70
N THR A 179 2.84 1.56 -18.51
CA THR A 179 1.55 1.73 -17.83
C THR A 179 1.61 1.03 -16.48
N SER A 180 1.55 1.80 -15.40
CA SER A 180 1.67 1.30 -14.03
C SER A 180 0.38 1.56 -13.25
N LEU A 181 -0.22 0.49 -12.73
CA LEU A 181 -1.46 0.52 -11.94
C LEU A 181 -1.30 -0.28 -10.65
N THR A 182 -1.97 0.16 -9.60
CA THR A 182 -2.20 -0.65 -8.41
C THR A 182 -3.60 -1.27 -8.50
N VAL A 183 -3.72 -2.54 -8.19
CA VAL A 183 -4.98 -3.26 -8.10
C VAL A 183 -5.26 -3.52 -6.62
N GLU A 184 -6.28 -2.88 -6.06
CA GLU A 184 -6.60 -2.98 -4.63
C GLU A 184 -7.90 -3.77 -4.45
N PHE A 185 -7.83 -4.96 -3.85
CA PHE A 185 -8.99 -5.76 -3.49
C PHE A 185 -9.42 -5.45 -2.06
N GLY A 186 -10.62 -4.86 -1.92
CA GLY A 186 -11.19 -4.59 -0.60
C GLY A 186 -11.44 -5.85 0.22
N THR A 187 -11.26 -5.74 1.53
CA THR A 187 -11.51 -6.83 2.48
C THR A 187 -12.57 -6.41 3.51
N TYR A 188 -12.15 -5.79 4.59
CA TYR A 188 -13.04 -5.30 5.66
C TYR A 188 -13.01 -3.77 5.72
N SER A 189 -13.59 -3.19 6.78
CA SER A 189 -13.56 -1.73 6.92
C SER A 189 -12.13 -1.20 7.04
N VAL A 190 -11.88 0.02 6.54
CA VAL A 190 -10.59 0.71 6.68
C VAL A 190 -10.12 0.72 8.14
N ARG A 191 -11.06 0.89 9.08
CA ARG A 191 -10.78 0.90 10.53
C ARG A 191 -10.26 -0.46 11.00
N ASP A 192 -10.91 -1.55 10.61
CA ASP A 192 -10.52 -2.90 11.01
C ASP A 192 -9.14 -3.26 10.45
N VAL A 193 -8.89 -2.95 9.18
CA VAL A 193 -7.59 -3.17 8.54
C VAL A 193 -6.49 -2.37 9.24
N LEU A 194 -6.70 -1.07 9.50
CA LEU A 194 -5.72 -0.24 10.20
C LEU A 194 -5.43 -0.75 11.61
N MET A 195 -6.46 -1.15 12.37
CA MET A 195 -6.28 -1.68 13.73
C MET A 195 -5.51 -3.01 13.71
N ALA A 196 -5.76 -3.88 12.75
CA ALA A 196 -5.02 -5.13 12.60
C ALA A 196 -3.53 -4.88 12.27
N LEU A 197 -3.23 -3.90 11.41
CA LEU A 197 -1.86 -3.50 11.08
C LEU A 197 -1.14 -2.87 12.29
N ILE A 198 -1.84 -2.03 13.08
CA ILE A 198 -1.32 -1.44 14.31
C ILE A 198 -0.99 -2.53 15.32
N ALA A 199 -1.89 -3.51 15.51
CA ALA A 199 -1.68 -4.63 16.42
C ALA A 199 -0.45 -5.46 16.02
N ASP A 200 -0.33 -5.81 14.75
CA ASP A 200 0.82 -6.58 14.24
C ASP A 200 2.14 -5.78 14.34
N ASN A 201 2.09 -4.46 14.17
CA ASN A 201 3.27 -3.62 14.37
C ASN A 201 3.70 -3.59 15.83
N TRP A 202 2.75 -3.38 16.76
CA TRP A 202 3.02 -3.42 18.19
C TRP A 202 3.61 -4.76 18.59
N LEU A 203 3.04 -5.87 18.11
CA LEU A 203 3.51 -7.22 18.40
C LEU A 203 4.99 -7.41 18.04
N HIS A 204 5.42 -6.92 16.87
CA HIS A 204 6.81 -7.05 16.45
C HIS A 204 7.76 -6.05 17.13
N ALA A 205 7.26 -4.88 17.55
CA ALA A 205 8.08 -3.86 18.19
C ALA A 205 8.24 -4.09 19.70
N LYS A 206 7.22 -4.64 20.36
CA LYS A 206 7.16 -4.71 21.85
C LYS A 206 6.64 -6.03 22.41
N GLY A 207 5.98 -6.85 21.58
CA GLY A 207 5.31 -8.08 22.03
C GLY A 207 6.13 -9.34 21.80
N GLU A 208 5.56 -10.47 22.21
CA GLU A 208 6.09 -11.82 21.99
C GLU A 208 5.26 -12.54 20.93
N VAL A 209 5.86 -12.76 19.74
CA VAL A 209 5.18 -13.31 18.57
C VAL A 209 4.61 -14.71 18.83
N ASP A 210 5.32 -15.53 19.60
CA ASP A 210 4.94 -16.92 19.89
C ASP A 210 4.00 -17.08 21.10
N SER A 211 3.57 -15.95 21.71
CA SER A 211 2.56 -15.97 22.79
C SER A 211 1.16 -16.24 22.25
N ASP A 212 0.19 -16.54 23.15
CA ASP A 212 -1.22 -16.66 22.78
C ASP A 212 -1.77 -15.36 22.18
N LEU A 213 -1.41 -14.21 22.76
CA LEU A 213 -1.73 -12.89 22.22
C LEU A 213 -1.11 -12.70 20.84
N GLY A 214 0.17 -13.07 20.67
CA GLY A 214 0.86 -12.98 19.38
C GLY A 214 0.16 -13.80 18.30
N ARG A 215 -0.22 -15.04 18.60
CA ARG A 215 -0.99 -15.90 17.67
C ARG A 215 -2.34 -15.29 17.31
N ALA A 216 -3.05 -14.72 18.28
CA ALA A 216 -4.33 -14.06 18.06
C ALA A 216 -4.18 -12.82 17.14
N ILE A 217 -3.18 -11.97 17.38
CA ILE A 217 -2.87 -10.81 16.53
C ILE A 217 -2.50 -11.25 15.11
N LYS A 218 -1.69 -12.32 14.96
CA LYS A 218 -1.34 -12.88 13.64
C LYS A 218 -2.57 -13.41 12.90
N ALA A 219 -3.48 -14.07 13.57
CA ALA A 219 -4.74 -14.52 12.99
C ALA A 219 -5.61 -13.32 12.55
N GLN A 220 -5.69 -12.28 13.37
CA GLN A 220 -6.45 -11.06 13.07
C GLN A 220 -5.89 -10.34 11.84
N VAL A 221 -4.57 -10.10 11.73
CA VAL A 221 -3.99 -9.41 10.57
C VAL A 221 -4.09 -10.26 9.31
N ARG A 222 -3.99 -11.59 9.42
CA ARG A 222 -4.24 -12.48 8.30
C ARG A 222 -5.68 -12.32 7.80
N LYS A 223 -6.67 -12.40 8.69
CA LYS A 223 -8.08 -12.22 8.34
C LYS A 223 -8.32 -10.85 7.70
N ALA A 224 -7.76 -9.78 8.28
CA ALA A 224 -7.95 -8.42 7.78
C ALA A 224 -7.43 -8.20 6.36
N LEU A 225 -6.36 -8.91 5.95
CA LEU A 225 -5.74 -8.76 4.63
C LEU A 225 -6.09 -9.90 3.65
N TYR A 226 -6.59 -11.01 4.16
CA TYR A 226 -6.97 -12.17 3.37
C TYR A 226 -8.23 -12.80 3.98
N PRO A 227 -9.42 -12.36 3.57
CA PRO A 227 -10.66 -13.06 3.87
C PRO A 227 -10.59 -14.48 3.31
N ASP A 228 -10.68 -15.50 4.18
CA ASP A 228 -10.63 -16.90 3.77
C ASP A 228 -12.05 -17.41 3.43
N GLU A 229 -12.82 -16.57 2.71
CA GLU A 229 -14.19 -16.83 2.30
C GLU A 229 -14.24 -17.14 0.79
N ASP A 230 -15.02 -18.11 0.39
CA ASP A 230 -15.06 -18.58 -1.00
C ASP A 230 -15.59 -17.52 -1.97
N ASP A 231 -16.58 -16.74 -1.55
CA ASP A 231 -17.13 -15.63 -2.35
C ASP A 231 -16.07 -14.54 -2.61
N TRP A 232 -15.25 -14.18 -1.60
CA TRP A 232 -14.17 -13.22 -1.79
C TRP A 232 -13.11 -13.73 -2.76
N LYS A 233 -12.70 -15.00 -2.63
CA LYS A 233 -11.74 -15.65 -3.52
C LYS A 233 -12.25 -15.68 -4.96
N GLU A 234 -13.55 -15.99 -5.16
CA GLU A 234 -14.18 -15.98 -6.48
C GLU A 234 -14.18 -14.56 -7.09
N LEU A 235 -14.58 -13.54 -6.32
CA LEU A 235 -14.56 -12.15 -6.78
C LEU A 235 -13.16 -11.71 -7.20
N VAL A 236 -12.14 -11.99 -6.37
CA VAL A 236 -10.73 -11.68 -6.67
C VAL A 236 -10.27 -12.40 -7.94
N TRP A 237 -10.59 -13.68 -8.08
CA TRP A 237 -10.23 -14.47 -9.26
C TRP A 237 -10.86 -13.94 -10.55
N VAL A 238 -12.16 -13.73 -10.55
CA VAL A 238 -12.91 -13.23 -11.72
C VAL A 238 -12.40 -11.85 -12.12
N ARG A 239 -12.26 -10.94 -11.17
CA ARG A 239 -11.78 -9.57 -11.43
C ARG A 239 -10.32 -9.54 -11.84
N GLY A 240 -9.45 -10.30 -11.19
CA GLY A 240 -8.04 -10.43 -11.55
C GLY A 240 -7.84 -10.91 -12.97
N ARG A 241 -8.58 -11.94 -13.38
CA ARG A 241 -8.57 -12.44 -14.76
C ARG A 241 -9.02 -11.39 -15.77
N GLN A 242 -10.05 -10.61 -15.46
CA GLN A 242 -10.52 -9.53 -16.33
C GLN A 242 -9.45 -8.46 -16.52
N ILE A 243 -8.78 -8.05 -15.44
CA ILE A 243 -7.73 -7.04 -15.46
C ILE A 243 -6.56 -7.52 -16.32
N LEU A 244 -6.04 -8.72 -16.06
CA LEU A 244 -4.96 -9.32 -16.85
C LEU A 244 -5.30 -9.40 -18.33
N ARG A 245 -6.47 -9.92 -18.67
CA ARG A 245 -6.92 -10.03 -20.07
C ARG A 245 -7.00 -8.68 -20.77
N ARG A 246 -7.55 -7.66 -20.12
CA ARG A 246 -7.63 -6.30 -20.69
C ARG A 246 -6.25 -5.68 -20.88
N GLY A 247 -5.35 -5.87 -19.90
CA GLY A 247 -3.97 -5.42 -19.99
C GLY A 247 -3.23 -6.07 -21.16
N MET A 248 -3.37 -7.38 -21.34
CA MET A 248 -2.76 -8.11 -22.48
C MET A 248 -3.33 -7.66 -23.83
N ILE A 249 -4.65 -7.44 -23.94
CA ILE A 249 -5.24 -6.89 -25.17
C ILE A 249 -4.71 -5.48 -25.44
N GLY A 250 -4.59 -4.65 -24.41
CA GLY A 250 -4.05 -3.31 -24.55
C GLY A 250 -2.60 -3.30 -25.04
N LEU A 251 -1.75 -4.17 -24.50
CA LEU A 251 -0.36 -4.34 -24.96
C LEU A 251 -0.25 -4.86 -26.39
N GLY A 252 -1.13 -5.76 -26.82
CA GLY A 252 -1.10 -6.36 -28.16
C GLY A 252 -1.77 -5.51 -29.26
N GLY A 253 -2.39 -4.40 -28.92
CA GLY A 253 -3.09 -3.50 -29.84
C GLY A 253 -2.26 -2.27 -30.27
N HIS A 254 -0.95 -2.31 -30.05
CA HIS A 254 0.01 -1.29 -30.49
C HIS A 254 0.74 -1.72 -31.74
#